data_8554941299eac0fd5c3642d3fa9348b9
#
_entry.id   8554941299eac0fd5c3642d3fa9348b9
#
_cell.length_a   1.000
_cell.length_b   1.000
_cell.length_c   1.000
_cell.angle_alpha   90.00
_cell.angle_beta   90.00
_cell.angle_gamma   90.00
#
_symmetry.space_group_name_H-M   'P 1'
#
loop_
_entity.id
_entity.type
_entity.pdbx_description
1 polymer ?
#
loop_
_entity_poly.entity_id
_entity_poly.type
_entity_poly.pdbx_seq_one_letter_code
_entity_poly.pdbx_strand_id
1 'polypeptide(L)'
;MSAVLQPASVEELAAAVRSAPRVIATGAGSKPRLSMVCADAVRVSTSRLSGITEYEPSEFTFTALAGTPVREIRAALGERGQYLPFDPVLADAGSTLAGAVAAGINGPGRWRYGGLRDFILWVRLVDGEGRLLRF
;
A
#
# COMPACT_ATOMS: atom_id res chain seq x y z
N MET A 1 -19.85 -8.39 13.78
CA MET A 1 -18.50 -7.93 13.42
C MET A 1 -18.10 -8.62 12.11
N SER A 2 -17.90 -7.86 11.06
CA SER A 2 -17.47 -8.45 9.78
C SER A 2 -16.08 -9.06 9.96
N ALA A 3 -15.89 -10.30 9.50
CA ALA A 3 -14.59 -10.97 9.54
C ALA A 3 -13.56 -10.14 8.76
N VAL A 4 -12.37 -10.01 9.32
CA VAL A 4 -11.23 -9.39 8.65
C VAL A 4 -10.29 -10.50 8.19
N LEU A 5 -10.17 -10.69 6.89
CA LEU A 5 -9.20 -11.62 6.31
C LEU A 5 -7.82 -10.94 6.26
N GLN A 6 -6.79 -11.68 6.61
CA GLN A 6 -5.40 -11.19 6.67
C GLN A 6 -4.46 -12.12 5.89
N PRO A 7 -4.50 -12.07 4.56
CA PRO A 7 -3.64 -12.89 3.73
C PRO A 7 -2.15 -12.57 3.98
N ALA A 8 -1.33 -13.62 3.99
CA ALA A 8 0.12 -13.54 4.16
C ALA A 8 0.88 -13.77 2.85
N SER A 9 0.18 -14.17 1.78
CA SER A 9 0.75 -14.35 0.45
C SER A 9 -0.17 -13.76 -0.63
N VAL A 10 0.35 -13.65 -1.84
CA VAL A 10 -0.43 -13.19 -3.01
C VAL A 10 -1.53 -14.19 -3.34
N GLU A 11 -1.25 -15.48 -3.20
CA GLU A 11 -2.20 -16.58 -3.45
C GLU A 11 -3.35 -16.52 -2.45
N GLU A 12 -3.04 -16.31 -1.16
CA GLU A 12 -4.04 -16.12 -0.12
C GLU A 12 -4.86 -14.85 -0.36
N LEU A 13 -4.23 -13.77 -0.83
CA LEU A 13 -4.93 -12.52 -1.18
C LEU A 13 -5.91 -12.76 -2.31
N ALA A 14 -5.49 -13.45 -3.38
CA ALA A 14 -6.35 -13.79 -4.50
C ALA A 14 -7.51 -14.68 -4.07
N ALA A 15 -7.26 -15.66 -3.20
CA ALA A 15 -8.31 -16.53 -2.62
C ALA A 15 -9.29 -15.71 -1.76
N ALA A 16 -8.79 -14.80 -0.94
CA ALA A 16 -9.61 -13.91 -0.10
C ALA A 16 -10.54 -13.03 -0.95
N VAL A 17 -10.04 -12.49 -2.05
CA VAL A 17 -10.85 -11.67 -2.98
C VAL A 17 -11.97 -12.52 -3.61
N ARG A 18 -11.66 -13.75 -4.05
CA ARG A 18 -12.67 -14.65 -4.64
C ARG A 18 -13.69 -15.20 -3.63
N SER A 19 -13.39 -15.15 -2.34
CA SER A 19 -14.26 -15.75 -1.30
C SER A 19 -15.52 -14.96 -1.00
N ALA A 20 -15.63 -13.72 -1.48
CA ALA A 20 -16.78 -12.86 -1.19
C ALA A 20 -17.16 -12.00 -2.40
N PRO A 21 -18.47 -11.74 -2.60
CA PRO A 21 -18.94 -10.93 -3.72
C PRO A 21 -18.53 -9.46 -3.62
N ARG A 22 -18.20 -8.99 -2.42
CA ARG A 22 -17.72 -7.64 -2.15
C ARG A 22 -16.62 -7.66 -1.13
N VAL A 23 -15.50 -7.02 -1.45
CA VAL A 23 -14.36 -6.89 -0.56
C VAL A 23 -13.95 -5.41 -0.43
N ILE A 24 -13.44 -5.06 0.75
CA ILE A 24 -12.81 -3.77 0.99
C ILE A 24 -11.36 -4.04 1.40
N ALA A 25 -10.42 -3.59 0.57
CA ALA A 25 -9.01 -3.63 0.92
C ALA A 25 -8.71 -2.59 1.99
N THR A 26 -7.98 -2.98 3.02
CA THR A 26 -7.54 -2.10 4.09
C THR A 26 -6.04 -2.28 4.36
N GLY A 27 -5.34 -1.15 4.53
CA GLY A 27 -4.00 -1.14 5.13
C GLY A 27 -4.10 -0.98 6.65
N ALA A 28 -3.42 0.01 7.20
CA ALA A 28 -3.48 0.34 8.63
C ALA A 28 -4.75 1.09 9.07
N GLY A 29 -5.66 1.43 8.15
CA GLY A 29 -6.87 2.19 8.47
C GLY A 29 -6.62 3.65 8.88
N SER A 30 -5.47 4.22 8.55
CA SER A 30 -5.11 5.60 8.91
C SER A 30 -5.97 6.68 8.24
N LYS A 31 -6.73 6.31 7.21
CA LYS A 31 -7.57 7.23 6.42
C LYS A 31 -9.03 6.72 6.30
N PRO A 32 -9.74 6.51 7.40
CA PRO A 32 -11.05 5.86 7.37
C PRO A 32 -12.13 6.65 6.63
N ARG A 33 -11.97 7.97 6.53
CA ARG A 33 -12.93 8.85 5.85
C ARG A 33 -12.83 8.84 4.33
N LEU A 34 -11.81 8.22 3.76
CA LEU A 34 -11.64 8.11 2.30
C LEU A 34 -12.35 6.89 1.70
N SER A 35 -12.86 5.97 2.53
CA SER A 35 -13.56 4.80 2.03
C SER A 35 -15.03 4.81 2.47
N MET A 36 -15.92 4.48 1.54
CA MET A 36 -17.30 4.17 1.87
C MET A 36 -17.38 2.73 2.37
N VAL A 37 -17.89 2.56 3.59
CA VAL A 37 -18.07 1.23 4.17
C VAL A 37 -19.39 0.66 3.68
N CYS A 38 -19.34 -0.45 2.90
CA CYS A 38 -20.51 -1.28 2.63
C CYS A 38 -20.64 -2.29 3.79
N ALA A 39 -21.81 -2.32 4.41
CA ALA A 39 -22.04 -3.17 5.59
C ALA A 39 -21.88 -4.68 5.32
N ASP A 40 -22.07 -5.10 4.08
CA ASP A 40 -22.00 -6.48 3.59
C ASP A 40 -20.65 -6.86 2.96
N ALA A 41 -19.68 -5.94 2.95
CA ALA A 41 -18.37 -6.23 2.38
C ALA A 41 -17.43 -6.89 3.41
N VAL A 42 -16.68 -7.89 2.95
CA VAL A 42 -15.61 -8.53 3.72
C VAL A 42 -14.36 -7.66 3.67
N ARG A 43 -13.77 -7.40 4.83
CA ARG A 43 -12.52 -6.65 4.91
C ARG A 43 -11.33 -7.55 4.62
N VAL A 44 -10.46 -7.14 3.72
CA VAL A 44 -9.20 -7.81 3.43
C VAL A 44 -8.06 -6.87 3.81
N SER A 45 -7.34 -7.22 4.87
CA SER A 45 -6.22 -6.43 5.36
C SER A 45 -4.91 -6.88 4.72
N THR A 46 -4.14 -5.93 4.21
CA THR A 46 -2.81 -6.18 3.65
C THR A 46 -1.70 -6.15 4.70
N SER A 47 -2.02 -6.02 5.99
CA SER A 47 -1.04 -5.82 7.06
C SER A 47 0.02 -6.92 7.18
N ARG A 48 -0.30 -8.16 6.78
CA ARG A 48 0.64 -9.28 6.78
C ARG A 48 1.50 -9.37 5.50
N LEU A 49 1.15 -8.60 4.47
CA LEU A 49 1.96 -8.45 3.26
C LEU A 49 2.89 -7.25 3.45
N SER A 50 3.92 -7.40 4.27
CA SER A 50 4.80 -6.32 4.69
C SER A 50 6.27 -6.67 4.49
N GLY A 51 7.06 -5.68 4.18
CA GLY A 51 8.51 -5.74 4.02
C GLY A 51 8.98 -5.11 2.70
N ILE A 52 10.20 -4.58 2.74
CA ILE A 52 10.94 -4.17 1.54
C ILE A 52 11.58 -5.44 0.98
N THR A 53 11.23 -5.81 -0.25
CA THR A 53 11.72 -7.02 -0.91
C THR A 53 12.98 -6.79 -1.72
N GLU A 54 13.15 -5.56 -2.22
CA GLU A 54 14.32 -5.14 -2.99
C GLU A 54 14.62 -3.68 -2.68
N TYR A 55 15.90 -3.33 -2.57
CA TYR A 55 16.33 -1.94 -2.46
C TYR A 55 17.67 -1.76 -3.15
N GLU A 56 17.69 -0.93 -4.17
CA GLU A 56 18.89 -0.56 -4.92
C GLU A 56 19.15 0.94 -4.78
N PRO A 57 19.96 1.35 -3.79
CA PRO A 57 20.21 2.77 -3.54
C PRO A 57 20.88 3.50 -4.69
N SER A 58 21.72 2.83 -5.49
CA SER A 58 22.40 3.43 -6.63
C SER A 58 21.45 3.82 -7.75
N GLU A 59 20.34 3.09 -7.88
CA GLU A 59 19.29 3.33 -8.87
C GLU A 59 18.11 4.15 -8.30
N PHE A 60 18.15 4.49 -7.02
CA PHE A 60 17.06 5.19 -6.31
C PHE A 60 15.72 4.43 -6.39
N THR A 61 15.77 3.09 -6.38
CA THR A 61 14.58 2.26 -6.49
C THR A 61 14.43 1.30 -5.33
N PHE A 62 13.21 0.99 -4.98
CA PHE A 62 12.87 -0.09 -4.06
C PHE A 62 11.58 -0.78 -4.48
N THR A 63 11.43 -2.03 -4.06
CA THR A 63 10.20 -2.81 -4.15
C THR A 63 9.76 -3.18 -2.74
N ALA A 64 8.50 -2.94 -2.42
CA ALA A 64 7.94 -3.29 -1.12
C ALA A 64 6.53 -3.85 -1.25
N LEU A 65 6.14 -4.66 -0.28
CA LEU A 65 4.81 -5.25 -0.20
C LEU A 65 3.77 -4.20 0.25
N ALA A 66 2.52 -4.45 -0.09
CA ALA A 66 1.39 -3.53 0.06
C ALA A 66 1.20 -2.99 1.50
N GLY A 67 1.37 -3.85 2.50
CA GLY A 67 1.18 -3.54 3.91
C GLY A 67 2.41 -2.95 4.60
N THR A 68 3.50 -2.71 3.87
CA THR A 68 4.72 -2.12 4.45
C THR A 68 4.44 -0.72 4.98
N PRO A 69 4.69 -0.45 6.28
CA PRO A 69 4.52 0.89 6.82
C PRO A 69 5.45 1.90 6.14
N VAL A 70 4.90 3.05 5.76
CA VAL A 70 5.69 4.11 5.12
C VAL A 70 6.86 4.58 5.99
N ARG A 71 6.71 4.57 7.31
CA ARG A 71 7.78 4.91 8.26
C ARG A 71 8.99 3.97 8.14
N GLU A 72 8.77 2.67 7.89
CA GLU A 72 9.86 1.70 7.70
C GLU A 72 10.61 1.96 6.40
N ILE A 73 9.88 2.27 5.33
CA ILE A 73 10.49 2.68 4.06
C ILE A 73 11.33 3.95 4.26
N ARG A 74 10.77 4.97 4.93
CA ARG A 74 11.50 6.21 5.24
C ARG A 74 12.77 5.97 6.05
N ALA A 75 12.73 5.07 7.03
CA ALA A 75 13.90 4.72 7.84
C ALA A 75 14.98 4.06 6.97
N ALA A 76 14.63 3.06 6.16
CA ALA A 76 15.56 2.37 5.28
C ALA A 76 16.21 3.31 4.25
N LEU A 77 15.41 4.19 3.64
CA LEU A 77 15.92 5.21 2.70
C LEU A 77 16.85 6.21 3.42
N GLY A 78 16.47 6.64 4.64
CA GLY A 78 17.22 7.59 5.44
C GLY A 78 18.64 7.11 5.79
N GLU A 79 18.84 5.79 6.00
CA GLU A 79 20.16 5.19 6.21
C GLU A 79 21.12 5.41 5.03
N ARG A 80 20.59 5.68 3.86
CA ARG A 80 21.32 5.97 2.62
C ARG A 80 21.24 7.44 2.18
N GLY A 81 20.74 8.32 3.05
CA GLY A 81 20.57 9.74 2.73
C GLY A 81 19.47 10.01 1.69
N GLN A 82 18.53 9.07 1.50
CA GLN A 82 17.44 9.15 0.55
C GLN A 82 16.11 9.40 1.25
N TYR A 83 15.11 9.87 0.52
CA TYR A 83 13.77 10.15 1.05
C TYR A 83 12.69 10.00 -0.04
N LEU A 84 11.42 9.95 0.37
CA LEU A 84 10.27 9.92 -0.53
C LEU A 84 9.85 11.35 -0.88
N PRO A 85 10.11 11.83 -2.11
CA PRO A 85 9.98 13.26 -2.44
C PRO A 85 8.52 13.71 -2.59
N PHE A 86 7.58 12.80 -2.81
CA PHE A 86 6.14 13.09 -2.86
C PHE A 86 5.50 13.32 -1.48
N ASP A 87 6.28 13.20 -0.41
CA ASP A 87 5.89 13.54 0.95
C ASP A 87 4.60 12.81 1.40
N PRO A 88 4.65 11.47 1.60
CA PRO A 88 3.48 10.69 1.97
C PRO A 88 2.95 11.08 3.34
N VAL A 89 1.64 11.35 3.40
CA VAL A 89 0.99 11.79 4.64
C VAL A 89 0.71 10.62 5.60
N LEU A 90 0.58 10.93 6.89
CA LEU A 90 0.23 9.98 7.96
C LEU A 90 1.21 8.80 8.13
N ALA A 91 2.47 8.98 7.77
CA ALA A 91 3.50 7.96 7.97
C ALA A 91 3.62 7.56 9.46
N ASP A 92 3.61 8.55 10.36
CA ASP A 92 3.70 8.33 11.80
C ASP A 92 2.42 7.70 12.41
N ALA A 93 1.28 7.87 11.72
CA ALA A 93 0.03 7.19 12.06
C ALA A 93 -0.07 5.77 11.47
N GLY A 94 1.04 5.23 10.95
CA GLY A 94 1.12 3.86 10.44
C GLY A 94 0.61 3.67 9.02
N SER A 95 0.48 4.73 8.22
CA SER A 95 0.10 4.59 6.81
C SER A 95 0.98 3.57 6.09
N THR A 96 0.35 2.66 5.34
CA THR A 96 1.05 1.65 4.54
C THR A 96 1.32 2.15 3.12
N LEU A 97 2.29 1.53 2.43
CA LEU A 97 2.65 1.90 1.06
C LEU A 97 1.44 1.85 0.12
N ALA A 98 0.73 0.71 0.06
CA ALA A 98 -0.46 0.60 -0.79
C ALA A 98 -1.60 1.54 -0.34
N GLY A 99 -1.73 1.79 0.97
CA GLY A 99 -2.68 2.77 1.49
C GLY A 99 -2.36 4.21 1.05
N ALA A 100 -1.08 4.55 0.94
CA ALA A 100 -0.64 5.85 0.41
C ALA A 100 -0.89 5.94 -1.10
N VAL A 101 -0.57 4.87 -1.85
CA VAL A 101 -0.84 4.77 -3.29
C VAL A 101 -2.33 4.91 -3.59
N ALA A 102 -3.16 4.12 -2.91
CA ALA A 102 -4.61 4.12 -3.13
C ALA A 102 -5.27 5.46 -2.78
N ALA A 103 -4.79 6.13 -1.74
CA ALA A 103 -5.30 7.45 -1.35
C ALA A 103 -4.87 8.56 -2.30
N GLY A 104 -3.69 8.46 -2.91
CA GLY A 104 -3.15 9.48 -3.81
C GLY A 104 -2.91 10.85 -3.15
N ILE A 105 -2.89 10.88 -1.81
CA ILE A 105 -2.68 12.12 -1.06
C ILE A 105 -1.20 12.32 -0.79
N ASN A 106 -0.69 13.46 -1.18
CA ASN A 106 0.69 13.85 -1.02
C ASN A 106 0.81 15.14 -0.22
N GLY A 107 1.93 15.34 0.45
CA GLY A 107 2.26 16.57 1.13
C GLY A 107 2.80 17.65 0.19
N PRO A 108 3.34 18.76 0.75
CA PRO A 108 3.82 19.91 -0.01
C PRO A 108 4.90 19.59 -1.04
N GLY A 109 5.71 18.55 -0.83
CA GLY A 109 6.76 18.13 -1.74
C GLY A 109 6.28 17.86 -3.17
N ARG A 110 5.02 17.51 -3.34
CA ARG A 110 4.41 17.28 -4.66
C ARG A 110 4.51 18.48 -5.61
N TRP A 111 4.50 19.69 -5.07
CA TRP A 111 4.57 20.91 -5.87
C TRP A 111 5.94 21.09 -6.55
N ARG A 112 6.98 20.51 -5.95
CA ARG A 112 8.33 20.59 -6.48
C ARG A 112 8.74 19.34 -7.26
N TYR A 113 8.33 18.16 -6.80
CA TYR A 113 8.88 16.90 -7.27
C TYR A 113 7.86 16.04 -8.02
N GLY A 114 6.58 16.39 -8.00
CA GLY A 114 5.50 15.56 -8.52
C GLY A 114 4.81 14.73 -7.43
N GLY A 115 3.74 14.08 -7.80
CA GLY A 115 2.95 13.23 -6.90
C GLY A 115 3.47 11.79 -6.88
N LEU A 116 2.92 10.99 -5.97
CA LEU A 116 3.29 9.58 -5.80
C LEU A 116 3.24 8.80 -7.13
N ARG A 117 2.23 9.07 -7.97
CA ARG A 117 2.06 8.44 -9.28
C ARG A 117 3.30 8.57 -10.17
N ASP A 118 4.01 9.69 -10.09
CA ASP A 118 5.16 9.99 -10.94
C ASP A 118 6.41 9.17 -10.55
N PHE A 119 6.37 8.52 -9.38
CA PHE A 119 7.46 7.70 -8.84
C PHE A 119 7.21 6.20 -8.94
N ILE A 120 6.03 5.77 -9.38
CA ILE A 120 5.72 4.35 -9.52
C ILE A 120 6.27 3.85 -10.85
N LEU A 121 7.21 2.91 -10.79
CA LEU A 121 7.77 2.26 -11.97
C LEU A 121 6.89 1.08 -12.43
N TRP A 122 6.37 0.31 -11.47
CA TRP A 122 5.45 -0.79 -11.74
C TRP A 122 4.66 -1.16 -10.49
N VAL A 123 3.56 -1.84 -10.68
CA VAL A 123 2.72 -2.34 -9.59
C VAL A 123 2.17 -3.73 -9.93
N ARG A 124 2.12 -4.60 -8.92
CA ARG A 124 1.32 -5.81 -8.95
C ARG A 124 0.07 -5.62 -8.10
N LEU A 125 -1.06 -6.04 -8.63
CA LEU A 125 -2.33 -5.99 -7.90
C LEU A 125 -3.16 -7.26 -8.17
N VAL A 126 -4.04 -7.56 -7.26
CA VAL A 126 -5.08 -8.58 -7.43
C VAL A 126 -6.37 -7.85 -7.76
N ASP A 127 -6.98 -8.17 -8.90
CA ASP A 127 -8.23 -7.56 -9.33
C ASP A 127 -9.46 -8.15 -8.60
N GLY A 128 -10.64 -7.65 -8.90
CA GLY A 128 -11.89 -8.11 -8.29
C GLY A 128 -12.27 -9.56 -8.61
N GLU A 129 -11.64 -10.19 -9.59
CA GLU A 129 -11.80 -11.61 -9.95
C GLU A 129 -10.70 -12.48 -9.33
N GLY A 130 -9.81 -11.90 -8.54
CA GLY A 130 -8.69 -12.60 -7.91
C GLY A 130 -7.56 -12.96 -8.88
N ARG A 131 -7.43 -12.22 -9.99
CA ARG A 131 -6.31 -12.38 -10.93
C ARG A 131 -5.16 -11.47 -10.53
N LEU A 132 -3.94 -11.99 -10.62
CA LEU A 132 -2.74 -11.18 -10.42
C LEU A 132 -2.41 -10.45 -11.72
N LEU A 133 -2.38 -9.13 -11.65
CA LEU A 133 -2.04 -8.24 -12.76
C LEU A 133 -0.75 -7.49 -12.45
N ARG A 134 0.01 -7.14 -13.50
CA ARG A 134 1.21 -6.29 -13.43
C ARG A 134 1.12 -5.19 -14.48
N PHE A 135 1.39 -3.98 -14.04
CA PHE A 135 1.43 -2.79 -14.86
C PHE A 135 2.75 -2.08 -14.76
#